data_f6244e84d71e61063f8d22ecaf6b5373
#
_entry.id   f6244e84d71e61063f8d22ecaf6b5373
#
_cell.length_a   1.000
_cell.length_b   1.000
_cell.length_c   1.000
_cell.angle_alpha   90.00
_cell.angle_beta   90.00
_cell.angle_gamma   90.00
#
_symmetry.space_group_name_H-M   'P 1'
#
loop_
_entity.id
_entity.type
_entity.pdbx_description
1 polymer ?
#
loop_
_entity_poly.entity_id
_entity_poly.type
_entity_poly.pdbx_seq_one_letter_code
_entity_poly.pdbx_strand_id
1 'polypeptide(L)' 'MRTLTAYIERDPETGLYVAVVPQVPGAHTQAETLDELQKNLKEVVELCLEEMDSETKGSIPEFVGIQQIEVPG' A
#
# COMPACT_ATOMS: atom_id res chain seq x y z
N MET A 1 -18.03 2.89 -0.09
CA MET A 1 -16.83 2.04 -0.05
C MET A 1 -15.65 2.74 -0.70
N ARG A 2 -14.47 2.65 -0.12
CA ARG A 2 -13.28 3.33 -0.63
C ARG A 2 -12.31 2.32 -1.23
N THR A 3 -11.76 2.63 -2.40
CA THR A 3 -10.75 1.80 -3.04
C THR A 3 -9.41 2.53 -2.95
N LEU A 4 -8.41 1.84 -2.43
CA LEU A 4 -7.06 2.36 -2.29
C LEU A 4 -6.12 1.49 -3.11
N THR A 5 -5.02 2.09 -3.56
CA THR A 5 -4.05 1.38 -4.40
C THR A 5 -2.83 1.01 -3.59
N ALA A 6 -2.47 -0.26 -3.64
CA ALA A 6 -1.24 -0.76 -3.04
C ALA A 6 -0.22 -1.03 -4.13
N TYR A 7 1.03 -0.70 -3.84
CA TYR A 7 2.17 -1.03 -4.70
C TYR A 7 2.84 -2.26 -4.12
N ILE A 8 3.06 -3.25 -4.95
CA ILE A 8 3.59 -4.53 -4.51
C ILE A 8 4.91 -4.82 -5.19
N GLU A 9 5.91 -5.17 -4.38
CA GLU A 9 7.22 -5.55 -4.87
C GLU A 9 7.62 -6.86 -4.21
N ARG A 10 8.54 -7.58 -4.83
CA ARG A 10 9.10 -8.79 -4.26
C ARG A 10 10.51 -8.48 -3.79
N ASP A 11 10.77 -8.72 -2.52
CA ASP A 11 12.10 -8.50 -1.95
C ASP A 11 13.04 -9.60 -2.47
N PRO A 12 14.13 -9.24 -3.15
CA PRO A 12 15.04 -10.24 -3.71
C PRO A 12 15.82 -11.02 -2.65
N GLU A 13 15.98 -10.48 -1.47
CA GLU A 13 16.71 -11.16 -0.39
C GLU A 13 15.88 -12.18 0.34
N THR A 14 14.64 -11.84 0.66
CA THR A 14 13.75 -12.70 1.45
C THR A 14 12.78 -13.50 0.60
N GLY A 15 12.51 -13.04 -0.63
CA GLY A 15 11.49 -13.63 -1.48
C GLY A 15 10.07 -13.27 -1.07
N LEU A 16 9.91 -12.43 -0.07
CA LEU A 16 8.59 -12.01 0.39
C LEU A 16 8.01 -10.92 -0.51
N TYR A 17 6.70 -10.92 -0.61
CA TYR A 17 5.98 -9.82 -1.24
C TYR A 17 5.82 -8.71 -0.22
N VAL A 18 6.15 -7.50 -0.63
CA VAL A 18 6.07 -6.31 0.21
C VAL A 18 5.10 -5.33 -0.43
N ALA A 19 4.19 -4.81 0.35
CA ALA A 19 3.19 -3.89 -0.17
C ALA A 19 3.16 -2.61 0.65
N VAL A 20 2.88 -1.51 -0.03
CA VAL A 20 2.71 -0.20 0.59
C VAL A 20 1.54 0.51 -0.06
N VAL A 21 0.76 1.22 0.77
CA VAL A 21 -0.32 2.07 0.29
C VAL A 21 0.10 3.51 0.56
N PRO A 22 0.68 4.19 -0.45
CA PRO A 22 1.24 5.54 -0.23
C PRO A 22 0.23 6.57 0.26
N GLN A 23 -1.04 6.37 -0.07
CA GLN A 23 -2.10 7.29 0.31
C GLN A 23 -2.43 7.25 1.81
N VAL A 24 -2.04 6.17 2.49
CA VAL A 24 -2.36 5.98 3.91
C VAL A 24 -1.05 5.83 4.69
N PRO A 25 -0.67 6.83 5.46
CA PRO A 25 0.58 6.77 6.25
C PRO A 25 0.64 5.53 7.13
N GLY A 26 1.75 4.82 7.07
CA GLY A 26 1.97 3.62 7.88
C GLY A 26 1.36 2.35 7.33
N ALA A 27 0.63 2.41 6.21
CA ALA A 27 -0.02 1.23 5.64
C ALA A 27 0.96 0.46 4.77
N HIS A 28 1.68 -0.47 5.36
CA HIS A 28 2.58 -1.37 4.65
C HIS A 28 2.58 -2.73 5.34
N THR A 29 2.86 -3.77 4.58
CA THR A 29 2.91 -5.12 5.11
C THR A 29 3.70 -6.03 4.17
N GLN A 30 3.91 -7.28 4.58
CA GLN A 30 4.60 -8.26 3.76
C GLN A 30 4.01 -9.65 4.02
N ALA A 31 4.19 -10.54 3.06
CA ALA A 31 3.68 -11.89 3.16
C ALA A 31 4.38 -12.81 2.17
N GLU A 32 4.25 -14.13 2.38
CA GLU A 32 4.86 -15.13 1.50
C GLU A 32 4.06 -15.35 0.23
N THR A 33 2.76 -15.09 0.26
CA THR A 33 1.87 -15.25 -0.89
C THR A 33 1.07 -13.98 -1.14
N LEU A 34 0.60 -13.82 -2.38
CA LEU A 34 -0.23 -12.67 -2.73
C LEU A 34 -1.59 -12.70 -2.03
N ASP A 35 -2.17 -13.88 -1.83
CA ASP A 35 -3.43 -14.01 -1.11
C ASP A 35 -3.31 -13.56 0.33
N GLU A 36 -2.25 -13.98 1.00
CA GLU A 36 -1.98 -13.58 2.37
C GLU A 36 -1.69 -12.09 2.45
N LEU A 37 -0.95 -11.56 1.46
CA LEU A 37 -0.65 -10.14 1.39
C LEU A 37 -1.93 -9.30 1.28
N GLN A 38 -2.88 -9.72 0.46
CA GLN A 38 -4.15 -9.03 0.29
C GLN A 38 -4.92 -8.96 1.61
N LYS A 39 -4.97 -10.07 2.32
CA LYS A 39 -5.63 -10.13 3.62
C LYS A 39 -4.97 -9.20 4.62
N ASN A 40 -3.64 -9.25 4.69
CA ASN A 40 -2.87 -8.42 5.61
C ASN A 40 -3.01 -6.93 5.29
N LEU A 41 -3.04 -6.59 3.99
CA LEU A 41 -3.24 -5.21 3.55
C LEU A 41 -4.58 -4.67 4.02
N LYS A 42 -5.62 -5.45 3.86
CA LYS A 42 -6.96 -5.03 4.28
C LYS A 42 -6.96 -4.69 5.77
N GLU A 43 -6.37 -5.56 6.58
CA GLU A 43 -6.32 -5.36 8.02
C GLU A 43 -5.51 -4.12 8.42
N VAL A 44 -4.32 -3.95 7.83
CA VAL A 44 -3.47 -2.82 8.20
C VAL A 44 -4.06 -1.50 7.73
N VAL A 45 -4.69 -1.48 6.55
CA VAL A 45 -5.32 -0.26 6.05
C VAL A 45 -6.50 0.13 6.93
N GLU A 46 -7.32 -0.84 7.31
CA GLU A 46 -8.46 -0.58 8.20
C GLU A 46 -8.00 0.02 9.53
N LEU A 47 -6.94 -0.53 10.11
CA LEU A 47 -6.38 -0.02 11.36
C LEU A 47 -5.84 1.41 11.19
N CYS A 48 -5.10 1.65 10.12
CA CYS A 48 -4.54 2.97 9.87
C CYS A 48 -5.63 4.02 9.66
N LEU A 49 -6.69 3.66 8.94
CA LEU A 49 -7.80 4.56 8.71
C LEU A 49 -8.56 4.89 10.00
N GLU A 50 -8.69 3.91 10.88
CA GLU A 50 -9.33 4.13 12.19
C GLU A 50 -8.56 5.11 13.05
N GLU A 51 -7.23 5.13 12.93
CA GLU A 51 -6.38 6.02 13.70
C GLU A 51 -6.26 7.42 13.12
N MET A 52 -6.65 7.60 11.87
CA MET A 52 -6.60 8.90 11.22
C MET A 52 -7.77 9.78 11.68
N ASP A 53 -7.48 11.07 11.91
CA ASP A 53 -8.53 12.01 12.24
C ASP A 53 -9.28 12.45 10.96
N SER A 54 -10.37 13.18 11.13
CA SER A 54 -11.22 13.60 10.02
C SER A 54 -10.48 14.46 9.00
N GLU A 55 -9.60 15.34 9.46
CA GLU A 55 -8.82 16.20 8.58
C GLU A 55 -7.85 15.38 7.72
N THR A 56 -7.13 14.45 8.35
CA THR A 56 -6.19 13.60 7.65
C THR A 56 -6.88 12.73 6.61
N LYS A 57 -8.03 12.16 6.97
CA LYS A 57 -8.83 11.37 6.03
C LYS A 57 -9.29 12.18 4.84
N GLY A 58 -9.65 13.45 5.07
CA GLY A 58 -10.09 14.34 4.02
C GLY A 58 -8.98 14.81 3.09
N SER A 59 -7.72 14.67 3.52
CA SER A 59 -6.56 15.09 2.73
C SER A 59 -5.74 13.95 2.17
N ILE A 60 -6.30 12.74 2.09
CA ILE A 60 -5.64 11.61 1.44
C ILE A 60 -5.42 11.96 -0.03
N PRO A 61 -4.17 11.84 -0.52
CA PRO A 61 -3.89 12.15 -1.93
C PRO A 61 -4.69 11.29 -2.88
N GLU A 62 -5.09 11.88 -3.98
CA GLU A 62 -5.82 11.14 -5.02
C GLU A 62 -4.85 10.33 -5.87
N PHE A 63 -5.14 9.06 -6.06
CA PHE A 63 -4.37 8.22 -6.97
C PHE A 63 -4.72 8.59 -8.41
N VAL A 64 -3.71 8.91 -9.19
CA VAL A 64 -3.88 9.32 -10.59
C VAL A 64 -3.39 8.23 -11.55
N GLY A 65 -2.28 7.58 -11.26
CA GLY A 65 -1.77 6.56 -12.15
C GLY A 65 -0.33 6.17 -11.85
N ILE A 66 0.16 5.27 -12.66
CA ILE A 66 1.53 4.75 -12.58
C ILE A 66 2.19 5.00 -13.92
N GLN A 67 3.41 5.47 -13.93
CA GLN A 67 4.19 5.69 -15.14
C GLN A 67 5.51 4.95 -15.04
N GLN A 68 5.94 4.40 -16.16
CA GLN A 68 7.26 3.81 -16.28
C GLN A 68 8.18 4.81 -16.96
N ILE A 69 9.39 4.92 -16.45
CA ILE A 69 10.36 5.88 -16.94
C ILE A 69 11.60 5.12 -17.38
N GLU A 70 12.02 5.33 -18.60
CA GLU A 70 13.25 4.73 -19.10
C GLU A 70 14.42 5.66 -18.79
N VAL A 71 15.44 5.11 -18.17
CA VAL A 71 16.65 5.85 -17.85
C VAL A 71 17.85 5.07 -18.31
N PRO A 72 18.93 5.73 -18.73
CA PRO A 72 20.16 5.03 -19.12
C PRO A 72 20.81 4.40 -17.92
N GLY A 73 21.36 3.23 -18.14
CA GLY A 73 21.99 2.45 -17.08
C GLY A 73 21.24 1.25 -16.68
#